data_80536c9e65188606457bf208c2c47995
#
_entry.id   80536c9e65188606457bf208c2c47995
#
_cell.length_a   1.000
_cell.length_b   1.000
_cell.length_c   1.000
_cell.angle_alpha   90.00
_cell.angle_beta   90.00
_cell.angle_gamma   90.00
#
_symmetry.space_group_name_H-M   'P 1'
#
loop_
_entity.id
_entity.type
_entity.pdbx_description
1 polymer ?
#
loop_
_entity_poly.entity_id
_entity_poly.type
_entity_poly.pdbx_seq_one_letter_code
_entity_poly.pdbx_strand_id
1 'polypeptide(L)'
;MLPPWHCAKLPTGKPDVAMQEASHGELRLCKRLQLDAAASSALLSAMRAGDSSRSAVVLTPRAPQDYVPPFPCEDMSAAPWLPPRVFVPQVGEGLPKPTAYEDYRSGMYYMLDLSSCWESAALEQVPTPQCSLDLCAAPGGKSMLMAARYLPQNHTANEVNAARRGILRQNMEQCGVPNVTITGLRPDQWAAEGKLFDLLLVDAPCSGQSLLCKGIRNPGCLGHAMVNGNAKRQKGILLAAVQCATPGAHLLYSTCTYDPDENEKVMAYILKRVPGWEAVDVPTLSPFRSSLADFPAYRLLPHHGFGAGGFCCLLRKKA
;
A
#
# COMPACT_ATOMS: atom_id res chain seq x y z
N MET A 1 6.61 -3.96 26.61
CA MET A 1 5.21 -3.53 26.74
C MET A 1 4.69 -3.32 25.34
N LEU A 2 3.62 -4.01 24.96
CA LEU A 2 2.95 -3.78 23.68
C LEU A 2 2.26 -2.39 23.72
N PRO A 3 2.28 -1.63 22.62
CA PRO A 3 1.69 -0.29 22.59
C PRO A 3 0.16 -0.32 22.81
N PRO A 4 -0.46 0.76 23.35
CA PRO A 4 -1.85 0.78 23.83
C PRO A 4 -2.94 0.52 22.77
N TRP A 5 -2.62 0.55 21.48
CA TRP A 5 -3.57 0.25 20.40
C TRP A 5 -3.67 -1.26 20.05
N HIS A 6 -2.96 -2.14 20.77
CA HIS A 6 -3.23 -3.58 20.72
C HIS A 6 -4.61 -3.98 21.29
N CYS A 7 -5.36 -3.01 21.81
CA CYS A 7 -6.70 -3.21 22.38
C CYS A 7 -7.84 -2.68 21.51
N ALA A 8 -7.73 -2.65 20.18
CA ALA A 8 -8.95 -2.65 19.37
C ALA A 8 -9.73 -3.93 19.75
N LYS A 9 -10.94 -3.77 20.32
CA LYS A 9 -11.79 -4.89 20.76
C LYS A 9 -11.86 -5.90 19.62
N LEU A 10 -11.15 -7.02 19.77
CA LEU A 10 -11.36 -8.19 18.92
C LEU A 10 -12.85 -8.50 18.96
N PRO A 11 -13.51 -8.74 17.83
CA PRO A 11 -14.91 -9.17 17.84
C PRO A 11 -15.02 -10.40 18.74
N THR A 12 -15.90 -10.34 19.73
CA THR A 12 -16.13 -11.38 20.74
C THR A 12 -16.89 -12.60 20.19
N GLY A 13 -16.71 -12.93 18.90
CA GLY A 13 -17.17 -14.16 18.31
C GLY A 13 -16.33 -15.34 18.82
N LYS A 14 -16.98 -16.46 19.12
CA LYS A 14 -16.29 -17.68 19.57
C LYS A 14 -15.18 -18.04 18.57
N PRO A 15 -13.90 -18.14 18.99
CA PRO A 15 -12.77 -18.38 18.09
C PRO A 15 -12.89 -19.65 17.23
N ASP A 16 -13.67 -20.62 17.68
CA ASP A 16 -13.81 -21.93 17.04
C ASP A 16 -14.62 -21.94 15.73
N VAL A 17 -15.62 -21.06 15.56
CA VAL A 17 -16.52 -21.12 14.40
C VAL A 17 -15.82 -20.68 13.11
N ALA A 18 -15.03 -19.62 13.17
CA ALA A 18 -14.33 -19.12 12.00
C ALA A 18 -13.27 -20.11 11.46
N MET A 19 -12.65 -20.87 12.33
CA MET A 19 -11.68 -21.91 11.98
C MET A 19 -12.34 -23.19 11.48
N GLN A 20 -13.49 -23.59 12.04
CA GLN A 20 -14.22 -24.80 11.63
C GLN A 20 -14.80 -24.71 10.22
N GLU A 21 -15.17 -23.49 9.78
CA GLU A 21 -15.73 -23.23 8.46
C GLU A 21 -14.68 -22.78 7.44
N ALA A 22 -13.40 -22.77 7.81
CA ALA A 22 -12.35 -22.25 6.95
C ALA A 22 -12.07 -23.17 5.75
N SER A 23 -11.99 -22.56 4.59
CA SER A 23 -11.57 -23.25 3.37
C SER A 23 -10.10 -23.69 3.43
N HIS A 24 -9.72 -24.68 2.62
CA HIS A 24 -8.32 -25.09 2.49
C HIS A 24 -7.37 -23.93 2.14
N GLY A 25 -7.82 -22.96 1.33
CA GLY A 25 -7.04 -21.78 0.98
C GLY A 25 -6.78 -20.86 2.17
N GLU A 26 -7.81 -20.62 2.98
CA GLU A 26 -7.75 -19.81 4.20
C GLU A 26 -6.82 -20.43 5.25
N LEU A 27 -7.01 -21.72 5.56
CA LEU A 27 -6.15 -22.44 6.52
C LEU A 27 -4.69 -22.44 6.09
N ARG A 28 -4.43 -22.65 4.79
CA ARG A 28 -3.09 -22.57 4.23
C ARG A 28 -2.49 -21.18 4.38
N LEU A 29 -3.25 -20.12 4.14
CA LEU A 29 -2.78 -18.75 4.34
C LEU A 29 -2.38 -18.51 5.79
N CYS A 30 -3.23 -18.85 6.77
CA CYS A 30 -2.94 -18.70 8.20
C CYS A 30 -1.66 -19.47 8.60
N LYS A 31 -1.51 -20.71 8.14
CA LYS A 31 -0.30 -21.53 8.38
C LYS A 31 0.95 -20.85 7.79
N ARG A 32 0.88 -20.32 6.58
CA ARG A 32 1.99 -19.64 5.90
C ARG A 32 2.39 -18.33 6.57
N LEU A 33 1.41 -17.64 7.14
CA LEU A 33 1.61 -16.43 7.94
C LEU A 33 2.14 -16.73 9.34
N GLN A 34 2.22 -18.02 9.74
CA GLN A 34 2.62 -18.47 11.08
C GLN A 34 1.78 -17.84 12.19
N LEU A 35 0.50 -17.59 11.92
CA LEU A 35 -0.42 -17.02 12.89
C LEU A 35 -0.81 -18.08 13.94
N ASP A 36 -0.93 -17.64 15.19
CA ASP A 36 -1.57 -18.44 16.23
C ASP A 36 -3.10 -18.59 15.98
N ALA A 37 -3.77 -19.34 16.80
CA ALA A 37 -5.21 -19.61 16.64
C ALA A 37 -6.06 -18.34 16.74
N ALA A 38 -5.72 -17.43 17.65
CA ALA A 38 -6.45 -16.17 17.85
C ALA A 38 -6.28 -15.22 16.66
N ALA A 39 -5.06 -15.01 16.19
CA ALA A 39 -4.78 -14.18 15.03
C ALA A 39 -5.35 -14.79 13.73
N SER A 40 -5.31 -16.12 13.58
CA SER A 40 -5.94 -16.82 12.47
C SER A 40 -7.44 -16.60 12.45
N SER A 41 -8.12 -16.78 13.57
CA SER A 41 -9.56 -16.55 13.72
C SER A 41 -9.92 -15.09 13.41
N ALA A 42 -9.15 -14.13 13.92
CA ALA A 42 -9.35 -12.70 13.68
C ALA A 42 -9.21 -12.35 12.20
N LEU A 43 -8.17 -12.86 11.51
CA LEU A 43 -7.99 -12.66 10.08
C LEU A 43 -9.15 -13.21 9.27
N LEU A 44 -9.55 -14.47 9.53
CA LEU A 44 -10.64 -15.13 8.81
C LEU A 44 -11.98 -14.45 9.04
N SER A 45 -12.24 -14.00 10.27
CA SER A 45 -13.45 -13.24 10.60
C SER A 45 -13.51 -11.92 9.83
N ALA A 46 -12.40 -11.18 9.76
CA ALA A 46 -12.30 -9.92 8.98
C ALA A 46 -12.50 -10.15 7.47
N MET A 47 -11.93 -11.23 6.92
CA MET A 47 -12.10 -11.58 5.50
C MET A 47 -13.56 -11.93 5.15
N ARG A 48 -14.31 -12.50 6.10
CA ARG A 48 -15.73 -12.86 5.90
C ARG A 48 -16.66 -11.70 6.16
N ALA A 49 -16.38 -10.89 7.18
CA ALA A 49 -17.18 -9.71 7.48
C ALA A 49 -17.17 -8.70 6.33
N GLY A 50 -16.02 -8.56 5.65
CA GLY A 50 -15.90 -7.67 4.49
C GLY A 50 -16.07 -6.18 4.82
N ASP A 51 -15.85 -5.79 6.06
CA ASP A 51 -16.09 -4.43 6.58
C ASP A 51 -14.83 -3.74 7.12
N SER A 52 -13.66 -4.32 6.86
CA SER A 52 -12.38 -3.80 7.36
C SER A 52 -11.85 -2.61 6.57
N SER A 53 -12.56 -2.15 5.54
CA SER A 53 -12.16 -0.94 4.81
C SER A 53 -12.28 0.27 5.72
N ARG A 54 -11.21 1.06 5.81
CA ARG A 54 -11.18 2.30 6.58
C ARG A 54 -10.70 3.43 5.69
N SER A 55 -11.56 4.42 5.49
CA SER A 55 -11.26 5.53 4.59
C SER A 55 -10.23 6.48 5.21
N ALA A 56 -9.33 6.98 4.38
CA ALA A 56 -8.49 8.11 4.66
C ALA A 56 -8.58 9.13 3.53
N VAL A 57 -8.32 10.39 3.82
CA VAL A 57 -8.17 11.46 2.84
C VAL A 57 -6.73 11.96 2.85
N VAL A 58 -6.13 12.09 1.69
CA VAL A 58 -4.84 12.74 1.51
C VAL A 58 -5.06 14.09 0.86
N LEU A 59 -4.57 15.17 1.50
CA LEU A 59 -4.63 16.50 0.91
C LEU A 59 -3.72 16.57 -0.31
N THR A 60 -4.27 17.09 -1.40
CA THR A 60 -3.59 17.19 -2.68
C THR A 60 -2.75 18.47 -2.77
N PRO A 61 -1.98 18.66 -3.85
CA PRO A 61 -1.31 19.93 -4.12
C PRO A 61 -2.27 21.13 -4.28
N ARG A 62 -3.56 20.91 -4.57
CA ARG A 62 -4.55 21.99 -4.62
C ARG A 62 -4.92 22.53 -3.25
N ALA A 63 -4.83 21.70 -2.21
CA ALA A 63 -5.18 22.13 -0.86
C ALA A 63 -4.10 23.08 -0.30
N PRO A 64 -4.46 24.28 0.19
CA PRO A 64 -3.54 25.17 0.89
C PRO A 64 -2.80 24.49 2.04
N GLN A 65 -1.72 25.09 2.52
CA GLN A 65 -0.93 24.53 3.63
C GLN A 65 -1.73 24.46 4.93
N ASP A 66 -2.59 25.42 5.16
CA ASP A 66 -3.46 25.58 6.33
C ASP A 66 -4.85 24.97 6.14
N TYR A 67 -5.08 24.24 5.03
CA TYR A 67 -6.38 23.63 4.75
C TYR A 67 -6.76 22.59 5.80
N VAL A 68 -7.97 22.70 6.31
CA VAL A 68 -8.60 21.74 7.22
C VAL A 68 -9.81 21.08 6.52
N PRO A 69 -9.93 19.76 6.53
CA PRO A 69 -11.09 19.10 5.96
C PRO A 69 -12.42 19.59 6.56
N PRO A 70 -13.49 19.77 5.77
CA PRO A 70 -14.77 20.32 6.24
C PRO A 70 -15.67 19.29 6.96
N PHE A 71 -15.08 18.21 7.44
CA PHE A 71 -15.74 17.14 8.18
C PHE A 71 -14.92 16.73 9.41
N PRO A 72 -15.56 16.15 10.45
CA PRO A 72 -14.85 15.70 11.62
C PRO A 72 -13.88 14.56 11.28
N CYS A 73 -12.68 14.64 11.85
CA CYS A 73 -11.64 13.63 11.70
C CYS A 73 -11.34 12.94 13.04
N GLU A 74 -10.86 11.71 12.97
CA GLU A 74 -10.42 10.96 14.12
C GLU A 74 -9.08 11.50 14.65
N ASP A 75 -8.88 11.38 15.95
CA ASP A 75 -7.56 11.58 16.55
C ASP A 75 -6.67 10.37 16.25
N MET A 76 -5.66 10.60 15.42
CA MET A 76 -4.69 9.58 15.01
C MET A 76 -3.33 9.76 15.69
N SER A 77 -3.26 10.47 16.79
CA SER A 77 -2.01 10.72 17.55
C SER A 77 -1.30 9.42 17.97
N ALA A 78 -2.06 8.34 18.19
CA ALA A 78 -1.54 7.00 18.48
C ALA A 78 -0.99 6.25 17.25
N ALA A 79 -1.08 6.83 16.04
CA ALA A 79 -0.59 6.24 14.80
C ALA A 79 0.58 7.08 14.22
N PRO A 80 1.78 7.03 14.81
CA PRO A 80 2.92 7.87 14.41
C PRO A 80 3.39 7.63 12.97
N TRP A 81 2.95 6.54 12.36
CA TRP A 81 3.20 6.20 10.97
C TRP A 81 2.29 6.94 9.97
N LEU A 82 1.23 7.65 10.44
CA LEU A 82 0.33 8.33 9.52
C LEU A 82 1.09 9.44 8.78
N PRO A 83 1.11 9.43 7.42
CA PRO A 83 1.85 10.45 6.68
C PRO A 83 1.29 11.87 6.94
N PRO A 84 2.11 12.90 6.83
CA PRO A 84 1.63 14.29 6.92
C PRO A 84 0.59 14.56 5.84
N ARG A 85 -0.38 15.47 6.13
CA ARG A 85 -1.48 15.82 5.23
C ARG A 85 -2.45 14.67 4.93
N VAL A 86 -2.46 13.63 5.78
CA VAL A 86 -3.45 12.53 5.74
C VAL A 86 -4.36 12.64 6.96
N PHE A 87 -5.67 12.52 6.74
CA PHE A 87 -6.70 12.59 7.77
C PHE A 87 -7.60 11.36 7.68
N VAL A 88 -8.11 10.90 8.81
CA VAL A 88 -9.06 9.80 8.87
C VAL A 88 -10.44 10.39 9.22
N PRO A 89 -11.40 10.37 8.29
CA PRO A 89 -12.75 10.88 8.55
C PRO A 89 -13.45 10.05 9.62
N GLN A 90 -14.15 10.71 10.53
CA GLN A 90 -15.09 10.00 11.41
C GLN A 90 -16.25 9.42 10.59
N VAL A 91 -16.65 8.21 10.95
CA VAL A 91 -17.79 7.51 10.34
C VAL A 91 -18.85 7.34 11.41
N GLY A 92 -20.08 7.75 11.08
CA GLY A 92 -21.20 7.65 12.02
C GLY A 92 -22.53 8.00 11.36
N GLU A 93 -23.62 7.66 12.05
CA GLU A 93 -24.96 8.01 11.60
C GLU A 93 -25.10 9.56 11.52
N GLY A 94 -25.65 10.05 10.41
CA GLY A 94 -25.82 11.49 10.17
C GLY A 94 -24.57 12.23 9.69
N LEU A 95 -23.41 11.60 9.64
CA LEU A 95 -22.20 12.23 9.10
C LEU A 95 -22.14 12.05 7.57
N PRO A 96 -22.07 13.16 6.79
CA PRO A 96 -21.89 13.06 5.35
C PRO A 96 -20.55 12.42 5.00
N LYS A 97 -20.53 11.59 3.95
CA LYS A 97 -19.27 11.02 3.45
C LYS A 97 -18.38 12.15 2.89
N PRO A 98 -17.05 12.05 3.01
CA PRO A 98 -16.14 13.06 2.43
C PRO A 98 -16.40 13.34 0.95
N THR A 99 -16.85 12.34 0.18
CA THR A 99 -17.18 12.48 -1.24
C THR A 99 -18.43 13.35 -1.53
N ALA A 100 -19.21 13.70 -0.51
CA ALA A 100 -20.38 14.57 -0.65
C ALA A 100 -20.03 16.06 -0.71
N TYR A 101 -18.83 16.43 -0.25
CA TYR A 101 -18.38 17.82 -0.18
C TYR A 101 -17.87 18.33 -1.54
N GLU A 102 -18.01 19.64 -1.78
CA GLU A 102 -17.51 20.28 -3.00
C GLU A 102 -15.98 20.19 -3.09
N ASP A 103 -15.30 20.22 -1.94
CA ASP A 103 -13.86 20.10 -1.84
C ASP A 103 -13.31 18.79 -2.43
N TYR A 104 -14.09 17.71 -2.38
CA TYR A 104 -13.76 16.47 -3.08
C TYR A 104 -13.81 16.64 -4.60
N ARG A 105 -14.88 17.29 -5.11
CA ARG A 105 -15.05 17.50 -6.55
C ARG A 105 -14.03 18.48 -7.12
N SER A 106 -13.66 19.49 -6.33
CA SER A 106 -12.60 20.46 -6.67
C SER A 106 -11.19 19.89 -6.53
N GLY A 107 -11.06 18.67 -5.99
CA GLY A 107 -9.78 17.96 -5.87
C GLY A 107 -8.89 18.43 -4.73
N MET A 108 -9.44 19.04 -3.66
CA MET A 108 -8.66 19.43 -2.47
C MET A 108 -8.09 18.23 -1.73
N TYR A 109 -8.74 17.09 -1.82
CA TYR A 109 -8.26 15.82 -1.26
C TYR A 109 -8.64 14.63 -2.13
N TYR A 110 -7.89 13.56 -1.95
CA TYR A 110 -8.09 12.27 -2.61
C TYR A 110 -8.44 11.20 -1.57
N MET A 111 -9.36 10.29 -1.92
CA MET A 111 -9.80 9.21 -1.02
C MET A 111 -8.96 7.95 -1.21
N LEU A 112 -8.52 7.36 -0.10
CA LEU A 112 -7.76 6.11 -0.06
C LEU A 112 -8.28 5.18 1.03
N ASP A 113 -7.89 3.91 0.96
CA ASP A 113 -7.92 3.05 2.14
C ASP A 113 -6.75 3.41 3.07
N LEU A 114 -7.00 3.42 4.36
CA LEU A 114 -5.99 3.78 5.37
C LEU A 114 -4.76 2.85 5.31
N SER A 115 -4.94 1.58 4.90
CA SER A 115 -3.82 0.67 4.69
C SER A 115 -2.86 1.13 3.59
N SER A 116 -3.35 1.81 2.55
CA SER A 116 -2.47 2.41 1.51
C SER A 116 -1.64 3.57 2.05
N CYS A 117 -2.20 4.35 3.00
CA CYS A 117 -1.44 5.39 3.71
C CYS A 117 -0.38 4.77 4.61
N TRP A 118 -0.71 3.68 5.32
CA TRP A 118 0.23 2.93 6.13
C TRP A 118 1.41 2.38 5.31
N GLU A 119 1.16 1.77 4.14
CA GLU A 119 2.23 1.30 3.25
C GLU A 119 3.18 2.43 2.84
N SER A 120 2.64 3.63 2.63
CA SER A 120 3.40 4.82 2.22
C SER A 120 4.15 5.50 3.37
N ALA A 121 3.93 5.10 4.62
CA ALA A 121 4.68 5.60 5.78
C ALA A 121 6.19 5.35 5.62
N ALA A 122 6.57 4.27 4.93
CA ALA A 122 7.97 3.97 4.65
C ALA A 122 8.72 5.09 3.89
N LEU A 123 7.99 5.97 3.21
CA LEU A 123 8.56 7.14 2.53
C LEU A 123 9.19 8.15 3.52
N GLU A 124 8.92 8.04 4.82
CA GLU A 124 9.56 8.92 5.82
C GLU A 124 11.10 8.79 5.83
N GLN A 125 11.60 7.63 5.42
CA GLN A 125 13.04 7.34 5.34
C GLN A 125 13.68 7.80 4.02
N VAL A 126 12.90 8.36 3.10
CA VAL A 126 13.35 8.75 1.77
C VAL A 126 13.61 10.25 1.74
N PRO A 127 14.80 10.71 1.31
CA PRO A 127 15.03 12.14 1.03
C PRO A 127 14.09 12.65 -0.06
N THR A 128 13.87 13.96 -0.11
CA THR A 128 13.03 14.58 -1.16
C THR A 128 13.55 14.22 -2.55
N PRO A 129 12.80 13.45 -3.35
CA PRO A 129 13.24 13.01 -4.66
C PRO A 129 13.16 14.14 -5.67
N GLN A 130 14.14 14.17 -6.61
CA GLN A 130 14.10 15.04 -7.77
C GLN A 130 13.27 14.40 -8.90
N CYS A 131 13.52 13.11 -9.14
CA CYS A 131 12.84 12.33 -10.17
C CYS A 131 12.24 11.07 -9.56
N SER A 132 10.93 10.88 -9.67
CA SER A 132 10.24 9.70 -9.16
C SER A 132 9.49 8.95 -10.25
N LEU A 133 9.39 7.63 -10.08
CA LEU A 133 8.64 6.73 -10.96
C LEU A 133 7.70 5.86 -10.15
N ASP A 134 6.41 5.90 -10.47
CA ASP A 134 5.43 4.92 -10.01
C ASP A 134 5.10 3.96 -11.16
N LEU A 135 5.56 2.70 -11.05
CA LEU A 135 5.47 1.73 -12.13
C LEU A 135 4.09 1.12 -12.32
N CYS A 136 3.23 1.18 -11.32
CA CYS A 136 1.90 0.58 -11.34
C CYS A 136 0.86 1.57 -10.76
N ALA A 137 0.90 2.81 -11.28
CA ALA A 137 0.34 3.97 -10.63
C ALA A 137 -1.19 4.00 -10.49
N ALA A 138 -1.93 3.41 -11.46
CA ALA A 138 -3.39 3.54 -11.44
C ALA A 138 -4.05 2.86 -10.24
N PRO A 139 -5.04 3.51 -9.62
CA PRO A 139 -5.73 4.73 -10.04
C PRO A 139 -5.05 6.06 -9.63
N GLY A 140 -3.91 6.04 -8.92
CA GLY A 140 -3.14 7.23 -8.58
C GLY A 140 -2.88 7.44 -7.08
N GLY A 141 -3.37 6.55 -6.22
CA GLY A 141 -3.33 6.75 -4.77
C GLY A 141 -1.93 6.92 -4.18
N LYS A 142 -0.98 6.07 -4.54
CA LYS A 142 0.41 6.16 -4.05
C LYS A 142 1.17 7.33 -4.67
N SER A 143 0.96 7.59 -5.96
CA SER A 143 1.45 8.81 -6.61
C SER A 143 0.94 10.07 -5.90
N MET A 144 -0.31 10.06 -5.42
CA MET A 144 -0.91 11.17 -4.68
C MET A 144 -0.26 11.35 -3.29
N LEU A 145 -0.06 10.26 -2.55
CA LEU A 145 0.62 10.28 -1.24
C LEU A 145 2.06 10.79 -1.39
N MET A 146 2.76 10.37 -2.44
CA MET A 146 4.10 10.85 -2.75
C MET A 146 4.10 12.34 -3.11
N ALA A 147 3.15 12.80 -3.93
CA ALA A 147 3.02 14.22 -4.30
C ALA A 147 2.64 15.09 -3.08
N ALA A 148 1.77 14.60 -2.19
CA ALA A 148 1.41 15.31 -0.95
C ALA A 148 2.59 15.49 0.00
N ARG A 149 3.55 14.56 -0.02
CA ARG A 149 4.73 14.59 0.84
C ARG A 149 5.88 15.43 0.27
N TYR A 150 6.20 15.29 -1.02
CA TYR A 150 7.46 15.77 -1.58
C TYR A 150 7.32 16.82 -2.68
N LEU A 151 6.23 16.81 -3.46
CA LEU A 151 6.10 17.61 -4.69
C LEU A 151 7.35 17.48 -5.58
N PRO A 152 7.71 16.29 -6.07
CA PRO A 152 8.93 16.07 -6.83
C PRO A 152 8.96 16.95 -8.09
N GLN A 153 10.17 17.34 -8.51
CA GLN A 153 10.34 18.17 -9.72
C GLN A 153 9.84 17.46 -10.98
N ASN A 154 10.04 16.14 -11.04
CA ASN A 154 9.58 15.29 -12.14
C ASN A 154 8.99 14.00 -11.59
N HIS A 155 7.71 13.76 -11.84
CA HIS A 155 7.04 12.51 -11.52
C HIS A 155 6.59 11.78 -12.77
N THR A 156 6.98 10.52 -12.91
CA THR A 156 6.46 9.63 -13.96
C THR A 156 5.52 8.62 -13.36
N ALA A 157 4.25 8.65 -13.77
CA ALA A 157 3.22 7.71 -13.35
C ALA A 157 2.88 6.76 -14.51
N ASN A 158 3.24 5.49 -14.36
CA ASN A 158 3.08 4.48 -15.40
C ASN A 158 1.92 3.54 -15.12
N GLU A 159 1.12 3.26 -16.15
CA GLU A 159 0.07 2.22 -16.10
C GLU A 159 -0.07 1.58 -17.49
N VAL A 160 0.17 0.29 -17.59
CA VAL A 160 0.14 -0.44 -18.86
C VAL A 160 -1.28 -0.61 -19.42
N ASN A 161 -2.29 -0.71 -18.56
CA ASN A 161 -3.68 -0.84 -18.98
C ASN A 161 -4.23 0.53 -19.41
N ALA A 162 -4.64 0.66 -20.66
CA ALA A 162 -5.10 1.93 -21.24
C ALA A 162 -6.33 2.51 -20.53
N ALA A 163 -7.30 1.68 -20.14
CA ALA A 163 -8.50 2.14 -19.43
C ALA A 163 -8.15 2.68 -18.04
N ARG A 164 -7.32 1.95 -17.27
CA ARG A 164 -6.85 2.40 -15.96
C ARG A 164 -5.97 3.64 -16.06
N ARG A 165 -5.16 3.76 -17.12
CA ARG A 165 -4.33 4.95 -17.39
C ARG A 165 -5.18 6.20 -17.66
N GLY A 166 -6.37 6.04 -18.27
CA GLY A 166 -7.36 7.12 -18.39
C GLY A 166 -7.84 7.63 -17.03
N ILE A 167 -8.17 6.73 -16.12
CA ILE A 167 -8.57 7.06 -14.74
C ILE A 167 -7.41 7.75 -13.98
N LEU A 168 -6.20 7.24 -14.12
CA LEU A 168 -5.01 7.85 -13.53
C LEU A 168 -4.84 9.30 -13.99
N ARG A 169 -4.94 9.56 -15.29
CA ARG A 169 -4.83 10.92 -15.84
C ARG A 169 -5.89 11.85 -15.24
N GLN A 170 -7.14 11.43 -15.25
CA GLN A 170 -8.23 12.20 -14.68
C GLN A 170 -7.98 12.55 -13.20
N ASN A 171 -7.53 11.58 -12.39
CA ASN A 171 -7.25 11.79 -10.98
C ASN A 171 -6.07 12.77 -10.77
N MET A 172 -4.98 12.63 -11.54
CA MET A 172 -3.83 13.55 -11.44
C MET A 172 -4.22 14.98 -11.81
N GLU A 173 -5.00 15.17 -12.86
CA GLU A 173 -5.52 16.47 -13.31
C GLU A 173 -6.48 17.07 -12.28
N GLN A 174 -7.46 16.29 -11.79
CA GLN A 174 -8.42 16.73 -10.77
C GLN A 174 -7.72 17.21 -9.51
N CYS A 175 -6.72 16.47 -9.05
CA CYS A 175 -5.97 16.76 -7.82
C CYS A 175 -4.83 17.78 -8.02
N GLY A 176 -4.60 18.24 -9.24
CA GLY A 176 -3.59 19.25 -9.53
C GLY A 176 -2.16 18.83 -9.24
N VAL A 177 -1.83 17.55 -9.47
CA VAL A 177 -0.45 17.08 -9.29
C VAL A 177 0.43 17.69 -10.38
N PRO A 178 1.41 18.54 -10.01
CA PRO A 178 2.25 19.22 -11.00
C PRO A 178 3.32 18.27 -11.55
N ASN A 179 3.85 18.60 -12.73
CA ASN A 179 5.03 17.96 -13.32
C ASN A 179 4.91 16.43 -13.45
N VAL A 180 3.69 15.92 -13.69
CA VAL A 180 3.44 14.50 -13.87
C VAL A 180 3.45 14.12 -15.35
N THR A 181 4.28 13.13 -15.71
CA THR A 181 4.28 12.49 -17.03
C THR A 181 3.58 11.12 -16.91
N ILE A 182 2.51 10.91 -17.66
CA ILE A 182 1.76 9.65 -17.64
C ILE A 182 2.21 8.79 -18.83
N THR A 183 2.68 7.57 -18.53
CA THR A 183 3.19 6.61 -19.51
C THR A 183 2.44 5.29 -19.49
N GLY A 184 2.67 4.45 -20.48
CA GLY A 184 2.04 3.12 -20.59
C GLY A 184 3.06 2.04 -20.96
N LEU A 185 4.29 2.17 -20.50
CA LEU A 185 5.40 1.28 -20.85
C LEU A 185 5.30 -0.04 -20.08
N ARG A 186 5.58 -1.14 -20.77
CA ARG A 186 5.74 -2.44 -20.12
C ARG A 186 7.08 -2.52 -19.37
N PRO A 187 7.24 -3.41 -18.39
CA PRO A 187 8.48 -3.52 -17.63
C PRO A 187 9.74 -3.71 -18.48
N ASP A 188 9.64 -4.45 -19.58
CA ASP A 188 10.74 -4.70 -20.52
C ASP A 188 11.19 -3.45 -21.31
N GLN A 189 10.34 -2.45 -21.44
CA GLN A 189 10.62 -1.21 -22.16
C GLN A 189 11.38 -0.20 -21.31
N TRP A 190 11.23 -0.26 -19.97
CA TRP A 190 11.85 0.73 -19.07
C TRP A 190 13.38 0.74 -19.14
N ALA A 191 14.03 -0.43 -19.24
CA ALA A 191 15.48 -0.49 -19.36
C ALA A 191 15.99 0.21 -20.64
N ALA A 192 15.20 0.16 -21.72
CA ALA A 192 15.55 0.81 -23.00
C ALA A 192 15.35 2.34 -22.99
N GLU A 193 14.53 2.88 -22.09
CA GLU A 193 14.29 4.33 -21.97
C GLU A 193 15.52 5.10 -21.48
N GLY A 194 16.46 4.45 -20.78
CA GLY A 194 17.67 5.08 -20.26
C GLY A 194 17.42 6.15 -19.19
N LYS A 195 16.18 6.34 -18.74
CA LYS A 195 15.83 7.28 -17.68
C LYS A 195 16.14 6.69 -16.31
N LEU A 196 16.67 7.51 -15.42
CA LEU A 196 17.00 7.12 -14.05
C LEU A 196 16.21 7.96 -13.05
N PHE A 197 15.84 7.32 -11.94
CA PHE A 197 15.00 7.87 -10.88
C PHE A 197 15.67 7.66 -9.51
N ASP A 198 15.46 8.58 -8.62
CA ASP A 198 15.94 8.50 -7.23
C ASP A 198 14.88 7.96 -6.25
N LEU A 199 13.60 7.92 -6.68
CA LEU A 199 12.53 7.19 -5.97
C LEU A 199 11.69 6.37 -6.96
N LEU A 200 11.54 5.08 -6.67
CA LEU A 200 10.67 4.16 -7.40
C LEU A 200 9.57 3.62 -6.49
N LEU A 201 8.32 3.69 -6.96
CA LEU A 201 7.16 3.08 -6.31
C LEU A 201 6.72 1.87 -7.15
N VAL A 202 6.53 0.75 -6.49
CA VAL A 202 6.03 -0.48 -7.11
C VAL A 202 4.88 -1.03 -6.27
N ASP A 203 3.70 -0.42 -6.44
CA ASP A 203 2.44 -0.98 -5.91
C ASP A 203 1.99 -2.10 -6.84
N ALA A 204 2.53 -3.28 -6.60
CA ALA A 204 2.53 -4.32 -7.59
C ALA A 204 1.14 -4.97 -7.77
N PRO A 205 0.74 -5.31 -9.01
CA PRO A 205 -0.42 -6.17 -9.21
C PRO A 205 -0.23 -7.48 -8.45
N CYS A 206 -1.22 -7.83 -7.62
CA CYS A 206 -1.15 -8.93 -6.68
C CYS A 206 -2.46 -9.74 -6.67
N SER A 207 -2.54 -10.80 -5.88
CA SER A 207 -3.76 -11.60 -5.72
C SER A 207 -4.90 -10.81 -5.04
N GLY A 208 -4.59 -9.71 -4.34
CA GLY A 208 -5.60 -8.79 -3.79
C GLY A 208 -6.46 -9.44 -2.69
N GLN A 209 -5.85 -10.17 -1.77
CA GLN A 209 -6.57 -10.85 -0.69
C GLN A 209 -7.27 -9.87 0.26
N SER A 210 -6.73 -8.64 0.42
CA SER A 210 -7.35 -7.58 1.20
C SER A 210 -8.70 -7.12 0.64
N LEU A 211 -9.00 -7.39 -0.63
CA LEU A 211 -10.32 -7.09 -1.22
C LEU A 211 -11.46 -7.85 -0.54
N LEU A 212 -11.19 -9.07 -0.04
CA LEU A 212 -12.16 -9.83 0.74
C LEU A 212 -12.56 -9.06 1.99
N CYS A 213 -11.59 -8.43 2.67
CA CYS A 213 -11.83 -7.61 3.86
C CYS A 213 -12.57 -6.29 3.57
N LYS A 214 -12.73 -5.93 2.29
CA LYS A 214 -13.54 -4.80 1.81
C LYS A 214 -14.93 -5.23 1.29
N GLY A 215 -15.30 -6.49 1.47
CA GLY A 215 -16.54 -7.04 0.94
C GLY A 215 -16.52 -7.24 -0.59
N ILE A 216 -15.36 -7.16 -1.22
CA ILE A 216 -15.22 -7.33 -2.66
C ILE A 216 -14.90 -8.79 -2.98
N ARG A 217 -15.79 -9.44 -3.72
CA ARG A 217 -15.58 -10.81 -4.16
C ARG A 217 -14.37 -10.91 -5.08
N ASN A 218 -13.40 -11.73 -4.71
CA ASN A 218 -12.16 -11.94 -5.47
C ASN A 218 -11.86 -13.45 -5.58
N PRO A 219 -12.56 -14.17 -6.48
CA PRO A 219 -12.41 -15.61 -6.61
C PRO A 219 -10.99 -15.98 -7.06
N GLY A 220 -10.43 -17.01 -6.42
CA GLY A 220 -9.07 -17.49 -6.74
C GLY A 220 -7.93 -16.75 -6.04
N CYS A 221 -8.18 -15.66 -5.30
CA CYS A 221 -7.12 -14.87 -4.63
C CYS A 221 -6.29 -15.70 -3.63
N LEU A 222 -6.84 -16.77 -3.10
CA LEU A 222 -6.16 -17.74 -2.23
C LEU A 222 -5.58 -18.94 -3.02
N GLY A 223 -5.77 -18.98 -4.32
CA GLY A 223 -5.33 -20.08 -5.19
C GLY A 223 -3.85 -20.00 -5.55
N HIS A 224 -3.15 -21.15 -5.55
CA HIS A 224 -1.72 -21.23 -5.91
C HIS A 224 -1.41 -20.64 -7.29
N ALA A 225 -2.25 -20.90 -8.28
CA ALA A 225 -2.02 -20.43 -9.64
C ALA A 225 -1.98 -18.89 -9.72
N MET A 226 -2.93 -18.21 -9.05
CA MET A 226 -2.98 -16.75 -9.00
C MET A 226 -1.80 -16.18 -8.23
N VAL A 227 -1.51 -16.70 -7.03
CA VAL A 227 -0.39 -16.25 -6.18
C VAL A 227 0.95 -16.41 -6.92
N ASN A 228 1.22 -17.61 -7.48
CA ASN A 228 2.48 -17.87 -8.19
C ASN A 228 2.60 -17.03 -9.47
N GLY A 229 1.51 -16.85 -10.21
CA GLY A 229 1.48 -16.01 -11.41
C GLY A 229 1.81 -14.55 -11.09
N ASN A 230 1.23 -14.01 -10.02
CA ASN A 230 1.53 -12.66 -9.56
C ASN A 230 2.95 -12.54 -9.01
N ALA A 231 3.42 -13.47 -8.19
CA ALA A 231 4.79 -13.48 -7.68
C ALA A 231 5.83 -13.46 -8.82
N LYS A 232 5.60 -14.22 -9.90
CA LYS A 232 6.45 -14.18 -11.11
C LYS A 232 6.41 -12.80 -11.78
N ARG A 233 5.21 -12.23 -11.95
CA ARG A 233 5.02 -10.89 -12.54
C ARG A 233 5.71 -9.80 -11.72
N GLN A 234 5.54 -9.82 -10.40
CA GLN A 234 6.13 -8.89 -9.45
C GLN A 234 7.65 -8.90 -9.52
N LYS A 235 8.27 -10.09 -9.57
CA LYS A 235 9.73 -10.22 -9.77
C LYS A 235 10.18 -9.56 -11.08
N GLY A 236 9.44 -9.75 -12.17
CA GLY A 236 9.73 -9.12 -13.46
C GLY A 236 9.65 -7.59 -13.42
N ILE A 237 8.61 -7.05 -12.78
CA ILE A 237 8.45 -5.59 -12.59
C ILE A 237 9.60 -5.03 -11.76
N LEU A 238 9.94 -5.67 -10.64
CA LEU A 238 11.03 -5.22 -9.76
C LEU A 238 12.40 -5.29 -10.45
N LEU A 239 12.68 -6.34 -11.24
CA LEU A 239 13.90 -6.44 -12.02
C LEU A 239 14.03 -5.33 -13.06
N ALA A 240 12.94 -4.87 -13.64
CA ALA A 240 12.93 -3.69 -14.52
C ALA A 240 13.11 -2.39 -13.70
N ALA A 241 12.41 -2.26 -12.58
CA ALA A 241 12.49 -1.09 -11.72
C ALA A 241 13.92 -0.80 -11.24
N VAL A 242 14.65 -1.80 -10.76
CA VAL A 242 16.01 -1.62 -10.23
C VAL A 242 17.01 -1.16 -11.29
N GLN A 243 16.74 -1.37 -12.58
CA GLN A 243 17.57 -0.88 -13.69
C GLN A 243 17.38 0.62 -13.94
N CYS A 244 16.23 1.17 -13.53
CA CYS A 244 15.90 2.58 -13.67
C CYS A 244 16.35 3.44 -12.47
N ALA A 245 17.13 2.88 -11.54
CA ALA A 245 17.49 3.53 -10.29
C ALA A 245 18.87 4.18 -10.35
N THR A 246 18.97 5.44 -9.93
CA THR A 246 20.27 6.10 -9.68
C THR A 246 21.03 5.43 -8.53
N PRO A 247 22.34 5.63 -8.38
CA PRO A 247 23.04 5.33 -7.13
C PRO A 247 22.37 6.06 -5.94
N GLY A 248 22.18 5.40 -4.81
CA GLY A 248 21.49 5.94 -3.63
C GLY A 248 19.96 5.99 -3.72
N ALA A 249 19.36 5.58 -4.83
CA ALA A 249 17.91 5.57 -5.02
C ALA A 249 17.18 4.68 -4.02
N HIS A 250 15.93 5.01 -3.76
CA HIS A 250 15.02 4.21 -2.96
C HIS A 250 13.94 3.54 -3.81
N LEU A 251 13.50 2.35 -3.40
CA LEU A 251 12.39 1.62 -4.02
C LEU A 251 11.43 1.17 -2.93
N LEU A 252 10.19 1.66 -2.99
CA LEU A 252 9.10 1.17 -2.14
C LEU A 252 8.30 0.13 -2.90
N TYR A 253 8.34 -1.11 -2.41
CA TYR A 253 7.49 -2.20 -2.87
C TYR A 253 6.29 -2.33 -1.95
N SER A 254 5.09 -2.48 -2.51
CA SER A 254 3.86 -2.72 -1.75
C SER A 254 2.89 -3.63 -2.49
N THR A 255 2.02 -4.29 -1.72
CA THR A 255 0.93 -5.13 -2.23
C THR A 255 -0.27 -5.08 -1.29
N CYS A 256 -1.47 -5.22 -1.82
CA CYS A 256 -2.70 -5.41 -1.05
C CYS A 256 -3.02 -6.91 -0.86
N THR A 257 -2.00 -7.75 -0.63
CA THR A 257 -2.18 -9.18 -0.35
C THR A 257 -1.42 -9.60 0.91
N TYR A 258 -1.82 -10.73 1.49
CA TYR A 258 -1.18 -11.25 2.70
C TYR A 258 -0.21 -12.40 2.42
N ASP A 259 -0.23 -12.98 1.21
CA ASP A 259 0.53 -14.20 0.91
C ASP A 259 2.04 -13.95 0.87
N PRO A 260 2.85 -14.69 1.67
CA PRO A 260 4.30 -14.49 1.71
C PRO A 260 5.02 -14.75 0.37
N ASP A 261 4.43 -15.51 -0.55
CA ASP A 261 5.02 -15.75 -1.88
C ASP A 261 5.02 -14.50 -2.75
N GLU A 262 4.05 -13.61 -2.55
CA GLU A 262 3.96 -12.32 -3.23
C GLU A 262 4.66 -11.19 -2.47
N ASN A 263 5.05 -11.41 -1.24
CA ASN A 263 5.59 -10.42 -0.31
C ASN A 263 7.06 -10.71 0.02
N GLU A 264 7.34 -11.30 1.18
CA GLU A 264 8.71 -11.53 1.68
C GLU A 264 9.56 -12.34 0.71
N LYS A 265 9.00 -13.37 0.05
CA LYS A 265 9.76 -14.20 -0.89
C LYS A 265 10.09 -13.49 -2.20
N VAL A 266 9.26 -12.53 -2.62
CA VAL A 266 9.59 -11.67 -3.76
C VAL A 266 10.74 -10.75 -3.39
N MET A 267 10.69 -10.12 -2.21
CA MET A 267 11.75 -9.22 -1.74
C MET A 267 13.06 -9.96 -1.49
N ALA A 268 13.03 -11.15 -0.83
CA ALA A 268 14.20 -11.99 -0.65
C ALA A 268 14.85 -12.38 -2.00
N TYR A 269 14.03 -12.68 -3.01
CA TYR A 269 14.52 -12.96 -4.36
C TYR A 269 15.27 -11.76 -4.95
N ILE A 270 14.73 -10.55 -4.84
CA ILE A 270 15.34 -9.33 -5.37
C ILE A 270 16.66 -9.03 -4.64
N LEU A 271 16.66 -9.05 -3.30
CA LEU A 271 17.85 -8.79 -2.50
C LEU A 271 18.98 -9.78 -2.80
N LYS A 272 18.64 -11.05 -3.04
CA LYS A 272 19.60 -12.07 -3.45
C LYS A 272 20.09 -11.91 -4.89
N ARG A 273 19.19 -11.53 -5.82
CA ARG A 273 19.45 -11.53 -7.27
C ARG A 273 20.15 -10.26 -7.75
N VAL A 274 19.91 -9.14 -7.08
CA VAL A 274 20.41 -7.83 -7.48
C VAL A 274 21.33 -7.27 -6.40
N PRO A 275 22.66 -7.52 -6.53
CA PRO A 275 23.63 -6.98 -5.58
C PRO A 275 23.57 -5.45 -5.50
N GLY A 276 23.92 -4.91 -4.35
CA GLY A 276 23.94 -3.47 -4.13
C GLY A 276 22.61 -2.86 -3.67
N TRP A 277 21.59 -3.67 -3.42
CA TRP A 277 20.37 -3.22 -2.75
C TRP A 277 20.30 -3.78 -1.32
N GLU A 278 19.78 -2.98 -0.42
CA GLU A 278 19.53 -3.36 0.98
C GLU A 278 18.15 -2.90 1.42
N ALA A 279 17.53 -3.63 2.34
CA ALA A 279 16.26 -3.22 2.93
C ALA A 279 16.51 -2.19 4.04
N VAL A 280 15.68 -1.14 4.06
CA VAL A 280 15.77 -0.01 4.98
C VAL A 280 14.81 -0.22 6.14
N ASP A 281 15.30 -0.04 7.37
CA ASP A 281 14.43 -0.06 8.54
C ASP A 281 13.55 1.20 8.60
N VAL A 282 12.27 1.01 8.99
CA VAL A 282 11.28 2.08 9.13
C VAL A 282 10.77 2.05 10.57
N PRO A 283 11.36 2.86 11.47
CA PRO A 283 11.08 2.78 12.90
C PRO A 283 9.60 2.93 13.27
N THR A 284 8.86 3.79 12.59
CA THR A 284 7.42 3.99 12.83
C THR A 284 6.57 2.77 12.47
N LEU A 285 7.08 1.89 11.60
CA LEU A 285 6.44 0.62 11.23
C LEU A 285 6.95 -0.58 12.03
N SER A 286 7.86 -0.40 12.99
CA SER A 286 8.43 -1.51 13.77
C SER A 286 7.40 -2.44 14.43
N PRO A 287 6.23 -1.96 14.92
CA PRO A 287 5.19 -2.84 15.46
C PRO A 287 4.56 -3.80 14.45
N PHE A 288 4.73 -3.52 13.17
CA PHE A 288 4.20 -4.31 12.05
C PHE A 288 5.28 -5.12 11.33
N ARG A 289 6.47 -5.22 11.93
CA ARG A 289 7.57 -5.96 11.31
C ARG A 289 7.19 -7.41 11.07
N SER A 290 7.41 -7.88 9.83
CA SER A 290 7.16 -9.27 9.47
C SER A 290 8.19 -10.19 10.13
N SER A 291 7.71 -11.23 10.78
CA SER A 291 8.56 -12.32 11.32
C SER A 291 8.98 -13.34 10.25
N LEU A 292 8.49 -13.19 9.02
CA LEU A 292 8.73 -14.12 7.91
C LEU A 292 9.93 -13.73 7.06
N ALA A 293 10.66 -12.66 7.44
CA ALA A 293 11.87 -12.19 6.76
C ALA A 293 12.96 -11.85 7.77
N ASP A 294 14.21 -12.06 7.40
CA ASP A 294 15.41 -11.66 8.14
C ASP A 294 15.86 -10.22 7.83
N PHE A 295 15.13 -9.53 6.94
CA PHE A 295 15.33 -8.14 6.56
C PHE A 295 14.10 -7.27 6.93
N PRO A 296 14.23 -5.93 6.97
CA PRO A 296 13.11 -5.03 7.20
C PRO A 296 12.01 -5.17 6.14
N ALA A 297 10.85 -5.66 6.58
CA ALA A 297 9.63 -5.76 5.82
C ALA A 297 8.45 -5.67 6.79
N TYR A 298 7.33 -5.12 6.35
CA TYR A 298 6.22 -4.78 7.23
C TYR A 298 4.90 -5.30 6.68
N ARG A 299 4.04 -5.75 7.61
CA ARG A 299 2.76 -6.40 7.30
C ARG A 299 1.66 -5.83 8.18
N LEU A 300 0.65 -5.27 7.55
CA LEU A 300 -0.59 -4.89 8.20
C LEU A 300 -1.65 -5.95 7.92
N LEU A 301 -2.27 -6.48 8.97
CA LEU A 301 -3.42 -7.37 8.86
C LEU A 301 -4.70 -6.64 9.29
N PRO A 302 -5.87 -7.02 8.77
CA PRO A 302 -7.12 -6.27 9.01
C PRO A 302 -7.50 -6.17 10.49
N HIS A 303 -7.15 -7.19 11.30
CA HIS A 303 -7.44 -7.17 12.73
C HIS A 303 -6.60 -6.16 13.54
N HIS A 304 -5.60 -5.50 12.92
CA HIS A 304 -4.94 -4.36 13.54
C HIS A 304 -5.79 -3.08 13.53
N GLY A 305 -6.93 -3.06 12.79
CA GLY A 305 -7.88 -1.96 12.82
C GLY A 305 -7.51 -0.74 11.95
N PHE A 306 -6.50 -0.85 11.08
CA PHE A 306 -6.02 0.25 10.23
C PHE A 306 -6.34 0.03 8.74
N GLY A 307 -7.53 -0.47 8.43
CA GLY A 307 -7.97 -0.75 7.08
C GLY A 307 -7.83 -2.22 6.69
N ALA A 308 -7.94 -2.50 5.42
CA ALA A 308 -7.97 -3.85 4.88
C ALA A 308 -6.62 -4.58 4.92
N GLY A 309 -5.56 -3.89 5.28
CA GLY A 309 -4.22 -4.45 5.39
C GLY A 309 -3.44 -4.52 4.06
N GLY A 310 -2.16 -4.84 4.18
CA GLY A 310 -1.22 -4.91 3.08
C GLY A 310 0.20 -5.23 3.53
N PHE A 311 1.13 -5.07 2.62
CA PHE A 311 2.56 -5.32 2.83
C PHE A 311 3.38 -4.17 2.23
N CYS A 312 4.49 -3.80 2.89
CA CYS A 312 5.48 -2.92 2.28
C CYS A 312 6.92 -3.29 2.70
N CYS A 313 7.85 -2.96 1.81
CA CYS A 313 9.28 -3.07 2.04
C CYS A 313 9.98 -1.93 1.29
N LEU A 314 10.79 -1.15 2.01
CA LEU A 314 11.60 -0.09 1.44
C LEU A 314 13.01 -0.62 1.18
N LEU A 315 13.51 -0.45 -0.04
CA LEU A 315 14.87 -0.76 -0.42
C LEU A 315 15.65 0.52 -0.71
N ARG A 316 16.96 0.47 -0.51
CA ARG A 316 17.92 1.49 -0.94
C ARG A 316 19.01 0.86 -1.79
N LYS A 317 19.35 1.50 -2.91
CA LYS A 317 20.52 1.16 -3.72
C LYS A 317 21.77 1.77 -3.08
N LYS A 318 22.78 0.95 -2.83
CA LYS A 318 24.09 1.44 -2.35
C LYS A 318 24.69 2.40 -3.36
N ALA A 319 25.40 3.41 -2.85
CA ALA A 319 26.07 4.41 -3.67
C ALA A 319 27.22 3.81 -4.49
#